data_b0b90dd1fe1f854b40e106907b776f17
#
_entry.id   b0b90dd1fe1f854b40e106907b776f17
#
_cell.length_a   1.000
_cell.length_b   1.000
_cell.length_c   1.000
_cell.angle_alpha   90.00
_cell.angle_beta   90.00
_cell.angle_gamma   90.00
#
_symmetry.space_group_name_H-M   'P 1'
#
loop_
_entity.id
_entity.type
_entity.pdbx_description
1 polymer ?
#
loop_
_entity_poly.entity_id
_entity_poly.type
_entity_poly.pdbx_seq_one_letter_code
_entity_poly.pdbx_strand_id
1 'polypeptide(L)'
;SRTMTQLSNLKVPKENYHVVLTKASIVEREVPPKYYGQAARVIENRLAQVDGETQGKLQMDSTVLYGLGRSGGIPAPEEATDPNNQYNTYVHPGLPPGPIGSPSEDAIKAVLNPPAGSWLYFVTVNLDTGETLFSSTSEEQAANTKKLNDYCAKNKDTCNGGKKSG
;
A
#
# COMPACT_ATOMS: atom_id res chain seq x y z
N SER A 1 -24.94 -0.30 -2.67
CA SER A 1 -23.94 -0.70 -3.68
C SER A 1 -23.42 -2.09 -3.38
N ARG A 2 -22.77 -2.67 -4.37
CA ARG A 2 -22.18 -4.01 -4.22
C ARG A 2 -21.18 -4.05 -3.04
N THR A 3 -20.34 -3.03 -2.92
CA THR A 3 -19.36 -2.94 -1.84
C THR A 3 -20.03 -2.88 -0.47
N MET A 4 -21.10 -2.09 -0.36
CA MET A 4 -21.85 -1.97 0.90
C MET A 4 -22.50 -3.29 1.26
N THR A 5 -23.03 -4.02 0.28
CA THR A 5 -23.60 -5.34 0.49
C THR A 5 -22.53 -6.32 0.99
N GLN A 6 -21.32 -6.28 0.41
CA GLN A 6 -20.21 -7.13 0.84
C GLN A 6 -19.84 -6.84 2.30
N LEU A 7 -19.75 -5.57 2.68
CA LEU A 7 -19.43 -5.19 4.05
C LEU A 7 -20.50 -5.71 5.02
N SER A 8 -21.77 -5.58 4.65
CA SER A 8 -22.87 -6.06 5.48
C SER A 8 -22.81 -7.58 5.62
N ASN A 9 -22.56 -8.30 4.53
CA ASN A 9 -22.47 -9.76 4.54
C ASN A 9 -21.30 -10.25 5.40
N LEU A 10 -20.22 -9.48 5.47
CA LEU A 10 -19.06 -9.81 6.31
C LEU A 10 -19.24 -9.33 7.75
N LYS A 11 -20.40 -8.79 8.09
CA LYS A 11 -20.77 -8.36 9.44
C LYS A 11 -19.87 -7.23 9.96
N VAL A 12 -19.41 -6.34 9.06
CA VAL A 12 -18.62 -5.19 9.45
C VAL A 12 -19.56 -4.14 10.07
N PRO A 13 -19.28 -3.61 11.27
CA PRO A 13 -20.08 -2.52 11.82
C PRO A 13 -20.03 -1.30 10.90
N LYS A 14 -21.17 -0.60 10.74
CA LYS A 14 -21.25 0.53 9.83
C LYS A 14 -20.24 1.63 10.15
N GLU A 15 -19.96 1.86 11.41
CA GLU A 15 -19.00 2.87 11.84
C GLU A 15 -17.56 2.54 11.38
N ASN A 16 -17.30 1.29 11.01
CA ASN A 16 -15.97 0.86 10.54
C ASN A 16 -15.88 0.81 9.01
N TYR A 17 -16.97 1.03 8.29
CA TYR A 17 -16.97 0.93 6.83
C TYR A 17 -15.90 1.80 6.19
N HIS A 18 -15.82 3.06 6.59
CA HIS A 18 -14.85 4.00 6.00
C HIS A 18 -13.41 3.53 6.19
N VAL A 19 -13.06 3.12 7.40
CA VAL A 19 -11.70 2.66 7.71
C VAL A 19 -11.37 1.39 6.95
N VAL A 20 -12.29 0.41 6.95
CA VAL A 20 -12.07 -0.87 6.28
C VAL A 20 -11.91 -0.66 4.76
N LEU A 21 -12.78 0.16 4.15
CA LEU A 21 -12.70 0.42 2.72
C LEU A 21 -11.42 1.16 2.35
N THR A 22 -11.00 2.11 3.17
CA THR A 22 -9.75 2.84 2.94
C THR A 22 -8.56 1.90 2.94
N LYS A 23 -8.44 1.05 3.98
CA LYS A 23 -7.35 0.08 4.07
C LYS A 23 -7.38 -0.91 2.91
N ALA A 24 -8.54 -1.45 2.60
CA ALA A 24 -8.68 -2.47 1.55
C ALA A 24 -8.35 -1.90 0.18
N SER A 25 -8.73 -0.65 -0.10
CA SER A 25 -8.42 -0.01 -1.37
C SER A 25 -6.90 0.18 -1.55
N ILE A 26 -6.20 0.46 -0.46
CA ILE A 26 -4.74 0.60 -0.50
C ILE A 26 -4.09 -0.76 -0.75
N VAL A 27 -4.50 -1.77 0.01
CA VAL A 27 -3.96 -3.14 -0.14
C VAL A 27 -4.08 -3.60 -1.59
N GLU A 28 -5.25 -3.40 -2.18
CA GLU A 28 -5.51 -3.86 -3.55
C GLU A 28 -4.62 -3.17 -4.58
N ARG A 29 -4.32 -1.89 -4.37
CA ARG A 29 -3.47 -1.13 -5.27
C ARG A 29 -2.00 -1.46 -5.11
N GLU A 30 -1.56 -1.89 -3.92
CA GLU A 30 -0.15 -2.04 -3.63
C GLU A 30 0.43 -3.40 -3.97
N VAL A 31 -0.34 -4.49 -3.86
CA VAL A 31 0.21 -5.84 -4.02
C VAL A 31 -0.76 -6.76 -4.77
N PRO A 32 -0.25 -7.85 -5.38
CA PRO A 32 -1.12 -8.90 -5.94
C PRO A 32 -1.93 -9.60 -4.85
N PRO A 33 -3.06 -10.25 -5.23
CA PRO A 33 -3.98 -10.85 -4.25
C PRO A 33 -3.35 -11.80 -3.24
N LYS A 34 -2.36 -12.59 -3.62
CA LYS A 34 -1.73 -13.54 -2.70
C LYS A 34 -1.01 -12.87 -1.54
N TYR A 35 -0.74 -11.57 -1.65
CA TYR A 35 -0.05 -10.80 -0.61
C TYR A 35 -0.97 -9.86 0.16
N TYR A 36 -2.27 -9.86 -0.12
CA TYR A 36 -3.21 -8.94 0.53
C TYR A 36 -3.13 -9.01 2.05
N GLY A 37 -3.08 -10.21 2.61
CA GLY A 37 -3.02 -10.37 4.07
C GLY A 37 -1.77 -9.74 4.67
N GLN A 38 -0.61 -10.03 4.09
CA GLN A 38 0.65 -9.48 4.59
C GLN A 38 0.69 -7.95 4.47
N ALA A 39 0.21 -7.40 3.36
CA ALA A 39 0.14 -5.96 3.19
C ALA A 39 -0.81 -5.32 4.21
N ALA A 40 -1.94 -5.99 4.49
CA ALA A 40 -2.86 -5.51 5.53
C ALA A 40 -2.17 -5.48 6.89
N ARG A 41 -1.35 -6.47 7.20
CA ARG A 41 -0.59 -6.49 8.46
C ARG A 41 0.42 -5.34 8.52
N VAL A 42 1.09 -5.04 7.41
CA VAL A 42 2.00 -3.88 7.37
C VAL A 42 1.26 -2.59 7.71
N ILE A 43 0.07 -2.40 7.14
CA ILE A 43 -0.73 -1.21 7.43
C ILE A 43 -1.05 -1.13 8.92
N GLU A 44 -1.52 -2.23 9.52
CA GLU A 44 -1.83 -2.25 10.95
C GLU A 44 -0.60 -1.94 11.81
N ASN A 45 0.54 -2.55 11.48
CA ASN A 45 1.78 -2.37 12.24
C ASN A 45 2.27 -0.92 12.14
N ARG A 46 2.21 -0.31 10.97
CA ARG A 46 2.64 1.09 10.81
C ARG A 46 1.73 2.04 11.55
N LEU A 47 0.43 1.84 11.46
CA LEU A 47 -0.53 2.69 12.16
C LEU A 47 -0.36 2.60 13.68
N ALA A 48 0.03 1.44 14.19
CA ALA A 48 0.22 1.22 15.62
C ALA A 48 1.53 1.81 16.16
N GLN A 49 2.53 2.02 15.30
CA GLN A 49 3.86 2.44 15.73
C GLN A 49 4.12 3.93 15.45
N VAL A 50 3.33 4.78 16.11
CA VAL A 50 3.44 6.24 15.94
C VAL A 50 4.83 6.74 16.32
N ASP A 51 5.42 6.17 17.37
CA ASP A 51 6.76 6.55 17.83
C ASP A 51 7.87 5.72 17.19
N GLY A 52 7.53 4.84 16.25
CA GLY A 52 8.48 4.00 15.57
C GLY A 52 9.18 4.68 14.42
N GLU A 53 10.00 3.91 13.71
CA GLU A 53 10.83 4.40 12.61
C GLU A 53 10.00 5.04 11.49
N THR A 54 8.82 4.51 11.21
CA THR A 54 7.94 5.04 10.16
C THR A 54 6.99 6.12 10.65
N GLN A 55 6.97 6.39 11.96
CA GLN A 55 6.20 7.48 12.58
C GLN A 55 4.70 7.42 12.29
N GLY A 56 4.15 6.22 12.16
CA GLY A 56 2.73 6.04 11.85
C GLY A 56 2.36 6.37 10.41
N LYS A 57 3.34 6.61 9.55
CA LYS A 57 3.11 6.96 8.15
C LYS A 57 3.10 5.70 7.29
N LEU A 58 2.16 5.62 6.34
CA LEU A 58 2.10 4.47 5.43
C LEU A 58 3.17 4.54 4.34
N GLN A 59 3.54 5.74 3.90
CA GLN A 59 4.61 5.96 2.92
C GLN A 59 4.39 5.17 1.62
N MET A 60 3.21 5.34 1.04
CA MET A 60 2.82 4.60 -0.17
C MET A 60 2.59 5.53 -1.36
N ASP A 61 3.16 5.17 -2.50
CA ASP A 61 3.02 5.94 -3.74
C ASP A 61 1.58 5.99 -4.22
N SER A 62 0.84 4.89 -4.06
CA SER A 62 -0.54 4.81 -4.57
C SER A 62 -1.44 5.90 -3.99
N THR A 63 -1.27 6.23 -2.71
CA THR A 63 -2.08 7.27 -2.07
C THR A 63 -1.70 8.65 -2.59
N VAL A 64 -0.41 8.91 -2.78
CA VAL A 64 0.05 10.18 -3.33
C VAL A 64 -0.52 10.39 -4.72
N LEU A 65 -0.41 9.36 -5.57
CA LEU A 65 -0.91 9.42 -6.94
C LEU A 65 -2.40 9.65 -6.99
N TYR A 66 -3.15 8.98 -6.11
CA TYR A 66 -4.60 9.19 -6.06
C TYR A 66 -4.94 10.65 -5.75
N GLY A 67 -4.26 11.25 -4.78
CA GLY A 67 -4.47 12.65 -4.44
C GLY A 67 -4.12 13.61 -5.57
N LEU A 68 -3.23 13.19 -6.48
CA LEU A 68 -2.86 13.96 -7.67
C LEU A 68 -3.77 13.68 -8.86
N GLY A 69 -4.73 12.77 -8.72
CA GLY A 69 -5.62 12.39 -9.82
C GLY A 69 -4.97 11.48 -10.85
N ARG A 70 -3.91 10.77 -10.47
CA ARG A 70 -3.19 9.84 -11.35
C ARG A 70 -3.30 8.41 -10.82
N SER A 71 -3.22 7.44 -11.73
CA SER A 71 -3.41 6.03 -11.39
C SER A 71 -2.18 5.16 -11.61
N GLY A 72 -1.07 5.72 -12.03
CA GLY A 72 0.14 4.94 -12.27
C GLY A 72 1.38 5.79 -12.22
N GLY A 73 2.53 5.13 -12.33
CA GLY A 73 3.81 5.79 -12.30
C GLY A 73 4.36 5.96 -10.89
N ILE A 74 5.29 6.90 -10.76
CA ILE A 74 5.96 7.19 -9.49
C ILE A 74 5.84 8.69 -9.25
N PRO A 75 5.51 9.14 -8.03
CA PRO A 75 5.48 10.55 -7.73
C PRO A 75 6.87 11.19 -7.87
N ALA A 76 6.92 12.42 -8.37
CA ALA A 76 8.17 13.16 -8.37
C ALA A 76 8.57 13.50 -6.92
N PRO A 77 9.87 13.75 -6.65
CA PRO A 77 10.29 14.06 -5.29
C PRO A 77 9.53 15.22 -4.65
N GLU A 78 9.25 16.28 -5.41
CA GLU A 78 8.48 17.41 -4.90
C GLU A 78 7.02 17.06 -4.62
N GLU A 79 6.47 16.08 -5.34
CA GLU A 79 5.11 15.59 -5.10
C GLU A 79 5.06 14.72 -3.85
N ALA A 80 6.10 13.94 -3.61
CA ALA A 80 6.17 13.06 -2.44
C ALA A 80 6.41 13.83 -1.14
N THR A 81 6.82 15.10 -1.22
CA THR A 81 7.05 15.94 -0.05
C THR A 81 6.01 17.03 0.13
N ASP A 82 5.01 17.10 -0.73
CA ASP A 82 4.00 18.15 -0.69
C ASP A 82 2.95 17.89 0.40
N PRO A 83 2.91 18.74 1.46
CA PRO A 83 1.93 18.55 2.53
C PRO A 83 0.52 18.99 2.15
N ASN A 84 0.34 19.68 1.03
CA ASN A 84 -0.98 20.14 0.58
C ASN A 84 -1.81 19.02 -0.01
N ASN A 85 -1.17 17.90 -0.42
CA ASN A 85 -1.89 16.72 -0.85
C ASN A 85 -2.29 15.91 0.38
N GLN A 86 -3.57 15.92 0.73
CA GLN A 86 -4.09 15.26 1.93
C GLN A 86 -3.94 13.73 1.87
N TYR A 87 -3.74 13.17 0.68
CA TYR A 87 -3.53 11.73 0.49
C TYR A 87 -2.06 11.35 0.53
N ASN A 88 -1.16 12.31 0.80
CA ASN A 88 0.28 12.06 0.82
C ASN A 88 0.68 11.38 2.14
N THR A 89 0.81 10.05 2.10
CA THR A 89 1.15 9.26 3.29
C THR A 89 2.64 9.30 3.63
N TYR A 90 3.46 9.95 2.82
CA TYR A 90 4.85 10.24 3.20
C TYR A 90 4.94 11.39 4.18
N VAL A 91 3.95 12.27 4.18
CA VAL A 91 3.93 13.48 5.02
C VAL A 91 2.93 13.33 6.16
N HIS A 92 1.72 12.86 5.86
CA HIS A 92 0.64 12.77 6.85
C HIS A 92 0.61 11.39 7.48
N PRO A 93 0.76 11.28 8.81
CA PRO A 93 0.62 9.98 9.48
C PRO A 93 -0.83 9.50 9.47
N GLY A 94 -1.01 8.20 9.66
CA GLY A 94 -2.34 7.60 9.67
C GLY A 94 -2.87 7.30 8.27
N LEU A 95 -4.15 6.99 8.21
CA LEU A 95 -4.82 6.72 6.94
C LEU A 95 -5.10 7.99 6.16
N PRO A 96 -5.15 7.93 4.82
CA PRO A 96 -5.61 9.07 4.05
C PRO A 96 -7.09 9.36 4.31
N PRO A 97 -7.62 10.49 3.80
CA PRO A 97 -9.01 10.88 4.09
C PRO A 97 -10.08 9.88 3.68
N GLY A 98 -9.81 9.02 2.70
CA GLY A 98 -10.79 8.04 2.26
C GLY A 98 -10.19 7.00 1.32
N PRO A 99 -11.04 6.07 0.81
CA PRO A 99 -10.60 5.04 -0.12
C PRO A 99 -10.01 5.62 -1.40
N ILE A 100 -9.03 4.90 -1.97
CA ILE A 100 -8.39 5.29 -3.24
C ILE A 100 -8.88 4.45 -4.41
N GLY A 101 -9.94 3.69 -4.20
CA GLY A 101 -10.57 2.87 -5.23
C GLY A 101 -11.67 2.03 -4.61
N SER A 102 -12.30 1.19 -5.42
CA SER A 102 -13.33 0.25 -4.95
C SER A 102 -12.68 -1.10 -4.72
N PRO A 103 -12.50 -1.51 -3.47
CA PRO A 103 -11.77 -2.76 -3.19
C PRO A 103 -12.62 -4.00 -3.48
N SER A 104 -11.93 -5.10 -3.80
CA SER A 104 -12.55 -6.41 -3.95
C SER A 104 -12.92 -7.00 -2.59
N GLU A 105 -13.76 -8.02 -2.60
CA GLU A 105 -14.11 -8.75 -1.38
C GLU A 105 -12.88 -9.37 -0.73
N ASP A 106 -11.95 -9.91 -1.54
CA ASP A 106 -10.73 -10.52 -1.00
C ASP A 106 -9.86 -9.51 -0.26
N ALA A 107 -9.75 -8.29 -0.78
CA ALA A 107 -9.00 -7.24 -0.08
C ALA A 107 -9.68 -6.85 1.23
N ILE A 108 -11.01 -6.77 1.24
CA ILE A 108 -11.77 -6.47 2.46
C ILE A 108 -11.54 -7.57 3.51
N LYS A 109 -11.63 -8.84 3.09
CA LYS A 109 -11.40 -9.96 4.02
C LYS A 109 -10.00 -9.92 4.62
N ALA A 110 -9.00 -9.60 3.81
CA ALA A 110 -7.61 -9.51 4.28
C ALA A 110 -7.45 -8.42 5.36
N VAL A 111 -8.10 -7.29 5.17
CA VAL A 111 -8.05 -6.19 6.14
C VAL A 111 -8.75 -6.58 7.45
N LEU A 112 -9.85 -7.32 7.35
CA LEU A 112 -10.62 -7.72 8.54
C LEU A 112 -9.88 -8.76 9.38
N ASN A 113 -9.02 -9.57 8.78
CA ASN A 113 -8.32 -10.64 9.48
C ASN A 113 -6.90 -10.83 8.95
N PRO A 114 -6.02 -9.83 9.16
CA PRO A 114 -4.65 -9.95 8.65
C PRO A 114 -3.88 -11.00 9.44
N PRO A 115 -2.95 -11.72 8.78
CA PRO A 115 -2.14 -12.71 9.48
C PRO A 115 -1.22 -12.05 10.50
N ALA A 116 -0.80 -12.80 11.51
CA ALA A 116 0.17 -12.31 12.48
C ALA A 116 1.52 -12.08 11.80
N GLY A 117 2.24 -11.06 12.24
CA GLY A 117 3.56 -10.76 11.71
C GLY A 117 4.06 -9.40 12.19
N SER A 118 5.35 -9.21 12.07
CA SER A 118 6.01 -7.96 12.51
C SER A 118 6.45 -7.09 11.33
N TRP A 119 5.98 -7.37 10.12
CA TRP A 119 6.40 -6.64 8.92
C TRP A 119 6.02 -5.16 8.99
N LEU A 120 6.96 -4.31 8.59
CA LEU A 120 6.78 -2.87 8.50
C LEU A 120 7.01 -2.36 7.08
N TYR A 121 7.63 -3.17 6.22
CA TYR A 121 8.00 -2.77 4.86
C TYR A 121 7.66 -3.87 3.88
N PHE A 122 7.49 -3.48 2.63
CA PHE A 122 7.40 -4.43 1.53
C PHE A 122 7.88 -3.77 0.25
N VAL A 123 8.31 -4.59 -0.70
CA VAL A 123 8.70 -4.12 -2.03
C VAL A 123 8.50 -5.25 -3.03
N THR A 124 7.94 -4.92 -4.19
CA THR A 124 7.83 -5.86 -5.30
C THR A 124 9.18 -5.94 -6.00
N VAL A 125 9.78 -7.12 -6.02
CA VAL A 125 11.14 -7.32 -6.53
C VAL A 125 11.18 -7.91 -7.93
N ASN A 126 10.04 -8.38 -8.45
CA ASN A 126 9.93 -8.92 -9.80
C ASN A 126 8.61 -8.43 -10.39
N LEU A 127 8.70 -7.51 -11.36
CA LEU A 127 7.50 -6.90 -11.94
C LEU A 127 6.75 -7.85 -12.89
N ASP A 128 7.41 -8.90 -13.39
CA ASP A 128 6.75 -9.88 -14.25
C ASP A 128 5.86 -10.82 -13.46
N THR A 129 6.34 -11.29 -12.31
CA THR A 129 5.61 -12.25 -11.47
C THR A 129 4.81 -11.60 -10.36
N GLY A 130 5.14 -10.34 -10.02
CA GLY A 130 4.54 -9.66 -8.89
C GLY A 130 5.15 -10.08 -7.56
N GLU A 131 6.24 -10.86 -7.56
CA GLU A 131 6.87 -11.30 -6.32
C GLU A 131 7.17 -10.11 -5.41
N THR A 132 6.66 -10.17 -4.18
CA THR A 132 6.78 -9.09 -3.19
C THR A 132 7.44 -9.66 -1.94
N LEU A 133 8.42 -8.95 -1.41
CA LEU A 133 9.12 -9.34 -0.20
C LEU A 133 8.73 -8.40 0.94
N PHE A 134 8.56 -8.97 2.13
CA PHE A 134 8.16 -8.25 3.32
C PHE A 134 9.30 -8.28 4.32
N SER A 135 9.45 -7.22 5.09
CA SER A 135 10.54 -7.11 6.06
C SER A 135 10.10 -6.33 7.29
N SER A 136 10.81 -6.54 8.39
CA SER A 136 10.51 -5.91 9.68
C SER A 136 11.47 -4.79 10.03
N THR A 137 12.62 -4.71 9.36
CA THR A 137 13.63 -3.69 9.63
C THR A 137 14.02 -2.94 8.36
N SER A 138 14.55 -1.74 8.54
CA SER A 138 15.02 -0.94 7.40
C SER A 138 16.21 -1.60 6.70
N GLU A 139 17.03 -2.33 7.42
CA GLU A 139 18.16 -3.05 6.83
C GLU A 139 17.67 -4.15 5.90
N GLU A 140 16.68 -4.92 6.34
CA GLU A 140 16.07 -5.95 5.49
C GLU A 140 15.40 -5.32 4.27
N GLN A 141 14.73 -4.20 4.47
CA GLN A 141 14.07 -3.50 3.36
C GLN A 141 15.10 -3.00 2.34
N ALA A 142 16.24 -2.48 2.81
CA ALA A 142 17.30 -2.03 1.92
C ALA A 142 17.85 -3.20 1.08
N ALA A 143 18.03 -4.36 1.70
CA ALA A 143 18.48 -5.56 0.98
C ALA A 143 17.46 -6.00 -0.07
N ASN A 144 16.17 -5.92 0.26
CA ASN A 144 15.10 -6.29 -0.67
C ASN A 144 14.98 -5.26 -1.80
N THR A 145 15.15 -3.98 -1.49
CA THR A 145 15.15 -2.92 -2.51
C THR A 145 16.30 -3.11 -3.50
N LYS A 146 17.46 -3.58 -3.01
CA LYS A 146 18.57 -3.89 -3.89
C LYS A 146 18.19 -4.98 -4.89
N LYS A 147 17.41 -5.98 -4.45
CA LYS A 147 16.92 -7.03 -5.36
C LYS A 147 16.07 -6.45 -6.48
N LEU A 148 15.20 -5.48 -6.15
CA LEU A 148 14.41 -4.78 -7.17
C LEU A 148 15.33 -4.02 -8.13
N ASN A 149 16.31 -3.30 -7.60
CA ASN A 149 17.25 -2.54 -8.42
C ASN A 149 18.04 -3.44 -9.35
N ASP A 150 18.49 -4.60 -8.86
CA ASP A 150 19.19 -5.59 -9.69
C ASP A 150 18.29 -6.16 -10.79
N TYR A 151 17.03 -6.42 -10.45
CA TYR A 151 16.04 -6.86 -11.43
C TYR A 151 15.84 -5.80 -12.52
N CYS A 152 15.68 -4.54 -12.12
CA CYS A 152 15.46 -3.45 -13.08
C CYS A 152 16.69 -3.19 -13.94
N ALA A 153 17.90 -3.40 -13.41
CA ALA A 153 19.13 -3.28 -14.20
C ALA A 153 19.16 -4.30 -15.35
N LYS A 154 18.57 -5.48 -15.14
CA LYS A 154 18.49 -6.54 -16.15
C LYS A 154 17.23 -6.46 -16.99
N ASN A 155 16.23 -5.70 -16.57
CA ASN A 155 14.92 -5.63 -17.20
C ASN A 155 14.46 -4.18 -17.34
N LYS A 156 15.33 -3.36 -17.93
CA LYS A 156 15.11 -1.89 -18.00
C LYS A 156 13.78 -1.53 -18.65
N ASP A 157 13.40 -2.23 -19.72
CA ASP A 157 12.18 -1.92 -20.44
C ASP A 157 10.93 -2.15 -19.57
N THR A 158 10.94 -3.22 -18.77
CA THR A 158 9.83 -3.52 -17.87
C THR A 158 9.69 -2.43 -16.81
N CYS A 159 10.79 -2.04 -16.18
CA CYS A 159 10.77 -1.01 -15.14
C CYS A 159 10.47 0.37 -15.72
N ASN A 160 11.02 0.71 -16.88
CA ASN A 160 10.77 1.98 -17.56
C ASN A 160 9.34 2.05 -18.08
N GLY A 161 8.81 0.93 -18.56
CA GLY A 161 7.42 0.84 -18.99
C GLY A 161 6.46 1.14 -17.85
N GLY A 162 6.76 0.63 -16.65
CA GLY A 162 6.00 0.95 -15.46
C GLY A 162 5.99 2.43 -15.14
N LYS A 163 7.13 3.09 -15.28
CA LYS A 163 7.24 4.53 -15.08
C LYS A 163 6.45 5.31 -16.13
N LYS A 164 6.48 4.84 -17.37
CA LYS A 164 5.77 5.50 -18.47
C LYS A 164 4.26 5.37 -18.34
N SER A 165 3.81 4.35 -17.63
CA SER A 165 2.37 4.12 -17.40
C SER A 165 1.78 5.14 -16.42
N GLY A 166 2.63 5.86 -15.74
CA GLY A 166 2.19 6.85 -14.78
C GLY A 166 1.62 8.11 -15.38
#